data_eb14422b997b5d3e15e8ee89ac8d4454
#
_entry.id   eb14422b997b5d3e15e8ee89ac8d4454
#
_cell.length_a   1.000
_cell.length_b   1.000
_cell.length_c   1.000
_cell.angle_alpha   90.00
_cell.angle_beta   90.00
_cell.angle_gamma   90.00
#
_symmetry.space_group_name_H-M   'P 1'
#
loop_
_entity.id
_entity.type
_entity.pdbx_description
1 polymer ?
#
loop_
_entity_poly.entity_id
_entity_poly.type
_entity_poly.pdbx_seq_one_letter_code
_entity_poly.pdbx_strand_id
1 'polypeptide(L)'
;MPRCRYREKSKALEKSAKFWRIFFVLGSEKKIFFTFALRIIKLFAMNTNITEKDGKYIVSLEGELDTAHALEVEQAMQPLHELSGKDITIDCTHLDYIASSGLRILLALLKSAKANGNKVVLKNLNDEIKEVFKMTGFIDLFDIE
;
A
#
# COMPACT_ATOMS: atom_id res chain seq x y z
N MET A 1 -13.31 7.02 14.56
CA MET A 1 -12.54 6.76 15.80
C MET A 1 -11.56 5.63 15.56
N PRO A 2 -10.25 5.89 15.59
CA PRO A 2 -9.26 4.86 15.21
C PRO A 2 -9.11 3.71 16.21
N ARG A 3 -9.66 3.81 17.41
CA ARG A 3 -9.51 2.80 18.47
C ARG A 3 -10.23 1.46 18.20
N CYS A 4 -11.31 1.44 17.45
CA CYS A 4 -12.06 0.20 17.17
C CYS A 4 -11.35 -0.73 16.18
N ARG A 5 -10.68 -0.20 15.17
CA ARG A 5 -9.96 -0.99 14.16
C ARG A 5 -8.68 -1.65 14.69
N TYR A 6 -7.99 -0.98 15.59
CA TYR A 6 -6.80 -1.55 16.24
C TYR A 6 -7.17 -2.75 17.14
N ARG A 7 -8.34 -2.69 17.79
CA ARG A 7 -8.85 -3.77 18.63
C ARG A 7 -9.29 -5.00 17.84
N GLU A 8 -9.81 -4.80 16.63
CA GLU A 8 -10.16 -5.92 15.73
C GLU A 8 -8.94 -6.59 15.15
N LYS A 9 -7.90 -5.82 14.78
CA LYS A 9 -6.62 -6.37 14.31
C LYS A 9 -5.92 -7.20 15.40
N SER A 10 -5.94 -6.76 16.66
CA SER A 10 -5.36 -7.51 17.76
C SER A 10 -6.12 -8.81 18.03
N LYS A 11 -7.45 -8.83 17.89
CA LYS A 11 -8.26 -10.04 17.98
C LYS A 11 -8.06 -10.99 16.79
N ALA A 12 -7.83 -10.47 15.60
CA ALA A 12 -7.49 -11.27 14.42
C ALA A 12 -6.10 -11.91 14.55
N LEU A 13 -5.12 -11.17 15.08
CA LEU A 13 -3.78 -11.70 15.42
C LEU A 13 -3.85 -12.74 16.54
N GLU A 14 -4.68 -12.54 17.55
CA GLU A 14 -4.85 -13.50 18.64
C GLU A 14 -5.57 -14.79 18.19
N LYS A 15 -6.58 -14.68 17.32
CA LYS A 15 -7.19 -15.82 16.66
C LYS A 15 -6.21 -16.56 15.75
N SER A 16 -5.38 -15.84 15.02
CA SER A 16 -4.32 -16.39 14.19
C SER A 16 -3.29 -17.15 15.05
N ALA A 17 -2.85 -16.58 16.18
CA ALA A 17 -1.90 -17.25 17.09
C ALA A 17 -2.47 -18.52 17.72
N LYS A 18 -3.77 -18.55 18.07
CA LYS A 18 -4.45 -19.78 18.54
C LYS A 18 -4.58 -20.83 17.44
N PHE A 19 -4.86 -20.42 16.22
CA PHE A 19 -4.90 -21.29 15.05
C PHE A 19 -3.53 -21.90 14.76
N TRP A 20 -2.44 -21.15 14.94
CA TRP A 20 -1.08 -21.60 14.80
C TRP A 20 -0.71 -22.68 15.84
N ARG A 21 -1.16 -22.55 17.08
CA ARG A 21 -0.94 -23.54 18.15
C ARG A 21 -1.63 -24.87 17.86
N ILE A 22 -2.86 -24.84 17.37
CA ILE A 22 -3.62 -26.05 17.00
C ILE A 22 -2.97 -26.73 15.80
N PHE A 23 -2.49 -25.98 14.83
CA PHE A 23 -1.86 -26.48 13.62
C PHE A 23 -0.46 -27.08 13.88
N PHE A 24 0.28 -26.53 14.83
CA PHE A 24 1.60 -27.07 15.23
C PHE A 24 1.50 -28.45 15.91
N VAL A 25 0.39 -28.74 16.55
CA VAL A 25 0.10 -30.03 17.21
C VAL A 25 -0.31 -31.12 16.21
N LEU A 26 -0.85 -30.75 15.03
CA LEU A 26 -1.29 -31.69 13.98
C LEU A 26 -0.20 -32.07 12.96
N GLY A 27 0.98 -31.68 13.14
CA GLY A 27 2.34 -31.96 12.67
C GLY A 27 2.61 -32.91 11.50
N SER A 28 1.88 -32.98 10.40
CA SER A 28 2.25 -33.92 9.33
C SER A 28 2.20 -33.47 7.87
N GLU A 29 2.01 -32.16 7.59
CA GLU A 29 2.04 -31.73 6.18
C GLU A 29 2.74 -30.36 6.01
N LYS A 30 4.07 -30.40 6.04
CA LYS A 30 4.93 -29.20 5.88
C LYS A 30 4.69 -28.42 4.57
N LYS A 31 4.27 -29.08 3.49
CA LYS A 31 4.04 -28.43 2.18
C LYS A 31 2.75 -27.60 2.15
N ILE A 32 1.67 -28.11 2.72
CA ILE A 32 0.37 -27.40 2.76
C ILE A 32 0.46 -26.22 3.72
N PHE A 33 1.19 -26.37 4.83
CA PHE A 33 1.45 -25.31 5.80
C PHE A 33 2.24 -24.15 5.19
N PHE A 34 3.31 -24.44 4.45
CA PHE A 34 4.13 -23.43 3.80
C PHE A 34 3.33 -22.65 2.74
N THR A 35 2.52 -23.33 1.94
CA THR A 35 1.65 -22.71 0.92
C THR A 35 0.54 -21.86 1.56
N PHE A 36 -0.04 -22.32 2.67
CA PHE A 36 -1.09 -21.61 3.40
C PHE A 36 -0.52 -20.40 4.17
N ALA A 37 0.65 -20.55 4.79
CA ALA A 37 1.36 -19.45 5.46
C ALA A 37 1.79 -18.38 4.47
N LEU A 38 2.32 -18.73 3.29
CA LEU A 38 2.62 -17.79 2.22
C LEU A 38 1.36 -17.05 1.71
N ARG A 39 0.22 -17.74 1.68
CA ARG A 39 -1.05 -17.14 1.25
C ARG A 39 -1.61 -16.17 2.30
N ILE A 40 -1.43 -16.46 3.59
CA ILE A 40 -1.81 -15.56 4.69
C ILE A 40 -0.84 -14.38 4.76
N ILE A 41 0.46 -14.59 4.59
CA ILE A 41 1.46 -13.52 4.55
C ILE A 41 1.18 -12.58 3.37
N LYS A 42 0.77 -13.11 2.23
CA LYS A 42 0.34 -12.31 1.06
C LYS A 42 -0.92 -11.48 1.32
N LEU A 43 -1.80 -11.93 2.24
CA LEU A 43 -3.01 -11.20 2.61
C LEU A 43 -2.71 -9.96 3.49
N PHE A 44 -1.56 -9.93 4.15
CA PHE A 44 -1.12 -8.85 5.03
C PHE A 44 0.08 -8.05 4.47
N ALA A 45 0.62 -8.46 3.34
CA ALA A 45 1.74 -7.78 2.72
C ALA A 45 1.24 -6.66 1.79
N MET A 46 1.84 -5.50 1.92
CA MET A 46 1.70 -4.42 0.94
C MET A 46 2.35 -4.86 -0.37
N ASN A 47 1.60 -4.87 -1.44
CA ASN A 47 2.13 -5.11 -2.78
C ASN A 47 2.25 -3.80 -3.54
N THR A 48 3.43 -3.57 -4.08
CA THR A 48 3.70 -2.46 -4.99
C THR A 48 4.15 -3.01 -6.32
N ASN A 49 3.37 -2.77 -7.36
CA ASN A 49 3.70 -3.20 -8.71
C ASN A 49 3.86 -1.99 -9.61
N ILE A 50 5.00 -1.89 -10.29
CA ILE A 50 5.31 -0.78 -11.20
C ILE A 50 5.39 -1.34 -12.60
N THR A 51 4.55 -0.82 -13.48
CA THR A 51 4.50 -1.19 -14.90
C THR A 51 4.61 0.05 -15.77
N GLU A 52 5.27 -0.08 -16.91
CA GLU A 52 5.29 0.96 -17.93
C GLU A 52 4.27 0.61 -19.02
N LYS A 53 3.35 1.53 -19.29
CA LYS A 53 2.36 1.37 -20.34
C LYS A 53 2.06 2.72 -21.01
N ASP A 54 2.04 2.74 -22.33
CA ASP A 54 1.71 3.92 -23.14
C ASP A 54 2.57 5.16 -22.81
N GLY A 55 3.83 4.96 -22.47
CA GLY A 55 4.74 6.05 -22.10
C GLY A 55 4.48 6.67 -20.73
N LYS A 56 3.68 6.01 -19.89
CA LYS A 56 3.40 6.38 -18.50
C LYS A 56 3.79 5.26 -17.56
N TYR A 57 4.15 5.59 -16.34
CA TYR A 57 4.33 4.62 -15.28
C TYR A 57 3.04 4.43 -14.51
N ILE A 58 2.64 3.18 -14.33
CA ILE A 58 1.47 2.81 -13.51
C ILE A 58 2.00 2.09 -12.27
N VAL A 59 1.71 2.66 -11.11
CA VAL A 59 2.05 2.12 -9.80
C VAL A 59 0.78 1.61 -9.17
N SER A 60 0.62 0.30 -9.06
CA SER A 60 -0.51 -0.30 -8.36
C SER A 60 -0.14 -0.55 -6.90
N LEU A 61 -0.93 -0.02 -5.99
CA LEU A 61 -0.79 -0.19 -4.55
C LEU A 61 -1.89 -1.10 -4.04
N GLU A 62 -1.52 -2.20 -3.37
CA GLU A 62 -2.47 -3.17 -2.83
C GLU A 62 -2.19 -3.42 -1.35
N GLY A 63 -3.23 -3.37 -0.54
CA GLY A 63 -3.17 -3.64 0.89
C GLY A 63 -3.11 -2.37 1.74
N GLU A 64 -2.35 -2.38 2.83
CA GLU A 64 -2.29 -1.29 3.79
C GLU A 64 -0.92 -0.59 3.74
N LEU A 65 -0.91 0.67 3.36
CA LEU A 65 0.28 1.52 3.37
C LEU A 65 0.45 2.16 4.75
N ASP A 66 0.91 1.37 5.68
CA ASP A 66 1.22 1.77 7.05
C ASP A 66 2.71 2.08 7.26
N THR A 67 3.09 2.38 8.48
CA THR A 67 4.49 2.71 8.82
C THR A 67 5.43 1.52 8.64
N ALA A 68 4.95 0.29 8.80
CA ALA A 68 5.76 -0.91 8.65
C ALA A 68 6.17 -1.16 7.19
N HIS A 69 5.25 -0.89 6.25
CA HIS A 69 5.48 -1.09 4.83
C HIS A 69 6.00 0.16 4.09
N ALA A 70 5.99 1.32 4.75
CA ALA A 70 6.38 2.60 4.16
C ALA A 70 7.77 2.57 3.53
N LEU A 71 8.74 1.99 4.22
CA LEU A 71 10.12 1.91 3.73
C LEU A 71 10.23 1.03 2.46
N GLU A 72 9.52 -0.09 2.44
CA GLU A 72 9.50 -1.01 1.30
C GLU A 72 8.90 -0.33 0.05
N VAL A 73 7.79 0.38 0.23
CA VAL A 73 7.14 1.14 -0.85
C VAL A 73 8.02 2.30 -1.32
N GLU A 74 8.66 3.01 -0.41
CA GLU A 74 9.60 4.09 -0.73
C GLU A 74 10.78 3.57 -1.57
N GLN A 75 11.36 2.45 -1.20
CA GLN A 75 12.43 1.81 -1.96
C GLN A 75 11.97 1.36 -3.35
N ALA A 76 10.77 0.79 -3.45
CA ALA A 76 10.19 0.39 -4.73
C ALA A 76 9.94 1.59 -5.66
N MET A 77 9.55 2.75 -5.10
CA MET A 77 9.30 3.98 -5.85
C MET A 77 10.57 4.79 -6.15
N GLN A 78 11.71 4.45 -5.56
CA GLN A 78 12.97 5.19 -5.76
C GLN A 78 13.30 5.47 -7.23
N PRO A 79 13.20 4.51 -8.17
CA PRO A 79 13.47 4.76 -9.58
C PRO A 79 12.55 5.82 -10.21
N LEU A 80 11.35 6.01 -9.68
CA LEU A 80 10.37 6.96 -10.20
C LEU A 80 10.74 8.42 -9.88
N HIS A 81 11.55 8.65 -8.85
CA HIS A 81 11.99 9.99 -8.46
C HIS A 81 12.95 10.63 -9.46
N GLU A 82 13.66 9.82 -10.23
CA GLU A 82 14.68 10.26 -11.20
C GLU A 82 14.15 10.33 -12.63
N LEU A 83 12.90 9.90 -12.85
CA LEU A 83 12.30 9.89 -14.18
C LEU A 83 11.96 11.29 -14.66
N SER A 84 12.27 11.56 -15.91
CA SER A 84 11.87 12.79 -16.59
C SER A 84 11.09 12.48 -17.87
N GLY A 85 10.08 13.31 -18.17
CA GLY A 85 9.30 13.22 -19.39
C GLY A 85 8.24 12.13 -19.45
N LYS A 86 7.92 11.48 -18.31
CA LYS A 86 6.86 10.47 -18.23
C LYS A 86 5.97 10.70 -17.02
N ASP A 87 4.67 10.74 -17.26
CA ASP A 87 3.68 10.86 -16.19
C ASP A 87 3.57 9.58 -15.35
N ILE A 88 3.20 9.75 -14.10
CA ILE A 88 3.04 8.66 -13.15
C ILE A 88 1.57 8.57 -12.76
N THR A 89 0.98 7.40 -12.92
CA THR A 89 -0.37 7.09 -12.45
C THR A 89 -0.27 6.13 -11.27
N ILE A 90 -0.87 6.47 -10.15
CA ILE A 90 -0.94 5.61 -8.97
C ILE A 90 -2.35 5.05 -8.89
N ASP A 91 -2.47 3.75 -9.06
CA ASP A 91 -3.73 3.02 -8.96
C ASP A 91 -3.92 2.52 -7.53
N CYS A 92 -4.96 3.04 -6.89
CA CYS A 92 -5.32 2.75 -5.50
C CYS A 92 -6.55 1.83 -5.39
N THR A 93 -6.92 1.09 -6.47
CA THR A 93 -8.10 0.21 -6.49
C THR A 93 -8.13 -0.76 -5.31
N HIS A 94 -6.98 -1.31 -4.95
CA HIS A 94 -6.84 -2.30 -3.89
C HIS A 94 -6.08 -1.75 -2.66
N LEU A 95 -5.99 -0.44 -2.53
CA LEU A 95 -5.41 0.21 -1.36
C LEU A 95 -6.51 0.37 -0.30
N ASP A 96 -6.37 -0.36 0.81
CA ASP A 96 -7.38 -0.39 1.88
C ASP A 96 -7.16 0.69 2.93
N TYR A 97 -5.90 1.03 3.19
CA TYR A 97 -5.53 1.98 4.24
C TYR A 97 -4.26 2.75 3.89
N ILE A 98 -4.19 4.01 4.32
CA ILE A 98 -3.00 4.85 4.21
C ILE A 98 -2.72 5.57 5.53
N ALA A 99 -1.48 5.44 6.02
CA ALA A 99 -0.98 6.18 7.18
C ALA A 99 -0.29 7.49 6.76
N SER A 100 0.05 8.32 7.73
CA SER A 100 0.79 9.57 7.50
C SER A 100 2.16 9.35 6.83
N SER A 101 2.81 8.23 7.12
CA SER A 101 4.05 7.81 6.45
C SER A 101 3.82 7.54 4.96
N GLY A 102 2.72 6.89 4.60
CA GLY A 102 2.32 6.67 3.21
C GLY A 102 2.03 7.98 2.47
N LEU A 103 1.29 8.88 3.09
CA LEU A 103 1.04 10.22 2.52
C LEU A 103 2.34 10.99 2.26
N ARG A 104 3.33 10.86 3.16
CA ARG A 104 4.65 11.49 3.00
C ARG A 104 5.39 10.95 1.78
N ILE A 105 5.35 9.64 1.54
CA ILE A 105 5.97 9.00 0.37
C ILE A 105 5.32 9.49 -0.91
N LEU A 106 3.99 9.53 -0.97
CA LEU A 106 3.27 10.05 -2.14
C LEU A 106 3.58 11.52 -2.39
N LEU A 107 3.69 12.33 -1.33
CA LEU A 107 4.07 13.74 -1.45
C LEU A 107 5.51 13.92 -1.94
N ALA A 108 6.45 13.09 -1.48
CA ALA A 108 7.82 13.11 -1.95
C ALA A 108 7.90 12.78 -3.44
N LEU A 109 7.17 11.75 -3.88
CA LEU A 109 7.06 11.39 -5.29
C LEU A 109 6.45 12.52 -6.12
N LEU A 110 5.37 13.16 -5.64
CA LEU A 110 4.76 14.30 -6.32
C LEU A 110 5.74 15.46 -6.49
N LYS A 111 6.52 15.80 -5.46
CA LYS A 111 7.51 16.87 -5.51
C LYS A 111 8.61 16.57 -6.53
N SER A 112 9.14 15.36 -6.53
CA SER A 112 10.17 14.93 -7.49
C SER A 112 9.63 14.93 -8.91
N ALA A 113 8.43 14.40 -9.13
CA ALA A 113 7.78 14.39 -10.43
C ALA A 113 7.56 15.80 -10.96
N LYS A 114 7.04 16.72 -10.16
CA LYS A 114 6.86 18.14 -10.54
C LYS A 114 8.19 18.83 -10.86
N ALA A 115 9.24 18.54 -10.11
CA ALA A 115 10.58 19.08 -10.38
C ALA A 115 11.13 18.59 -11.75
N ASN A 116 10.76 17.39 -12.15
CA ASN A 116 11.15 16.78 -13.44
C ASN A 116 10.16 17.07 -14.58
N GLY A 117 9.14 17.90 -14.34
CA GLY A 117 8.11 18.25 -15.33
C GLY A 117 7.06 17.16 -15.59
N ASN A 118 6.96 16.16 -14.71
CA ASN A 118 6.01 15.06 -14.81
C ASN A 118 4.76 15.34 -13.96
N LYS A 119 3.64 14.69 -14.33
CA LYS A 119 2.40 14.70 -13.53
C LYS A 119 2.25 13.42 -12.73
N VAL A 120 1.63 13.53 -11.57
CA VAL A 120 1.22 12.38 -10.76
C VAL A 120 -0.30 12.40 -10.62
N VAL A 121 -0.94 11.34 -11.08
CA VAL A 121 -2.39 11.16 -11.04
C VAL A 121 -2.73 10.00 -10.12
N LEU A 122 -3.66 10.20 -9.20
CA LEU A 122 -4.21 9.16 -8.34
C LEU A 122 -5.53 8.66 -8.94
N LYS A 123 -5.66 7.34 -9.08
CA LYS A 123 -6.87 6.71 -9.60
C LYS A 123 -7.51 5.77 -8.59
N ASN A 124 -8.83 5.67 -8.67
CA ASN A 124 -9.62 4.67 -7.93
C ASN A 124 -9.45 4.75 -6.41
N LEU A 125 -9.34 5.94 -5.85
CA LEU A 125 -9.33 6.14 -4.41
C LEU A 125 -10.68 5.72 -3.81
N ASN A 126 -10.67 4.90 -2.77
CA ASN A 126 -11.87 4.64 -1.99
C ASN A 126 -12.27 5.85 -1.14
N ASP A 127 -13.50 5.86 -0.64
CA ASP A 127 -14.05 7.02 0.08
C ASP A 127 -13.31 7.30 1.39
N GLU A 128 -12.83 6.27 2.09
CA GLU A 128 -12.05 6.42 3.33
C GLU A 128 -10.71 7.11 3.08
N ILE A 129 -10.01 6.72 2.03
CA ILE A 129 -8.74 7.34 1.65
C ILE A 129 -8.96 8.77 1.13
N LYS A 130 -10.02 9.00 0.35
CA LYS A 130 -10.41 10.36 -0.09
C LYS A 130 -10.65 11.28 1.10
N GLU A 131 -11.29 10.78 2.14
CA GLU A 131 -11.55 11.54 3.35
C GLU A 131 -10.24 11.91 4.08
N VAL A 132 -9.30 10.97 4.17
CA VAL A 132 -7.95 11.24 4.71
C VAL A 132 -7.24 12.32 3.90
N PHE A 133 -7.29 12.25 2.56
CA PHE A 133 -6.70 13.27 1.69
C PHE A 133 -7.37 14.65 1.86
N LYS A 134 -8.69 14.70 2.06
CA LYS A 134 -9.41 15.96 2.36
C LYS A 134 -9.00 16.54 3.70
N MET A 135 -8.99 15.74 4.76
CA MET A 135 -8.65 16.19 6.11
C MET A 135 -7.20 16.68 6.22
N THR A 136 -6.30 16.14 5.43
CA THR A 136 -4.88 16.52 5.40
C THR A 136 -4.56 17.63 4.40
N GLY A 137 -5.52 18.04 3.57
CA GLY A 137 -5.33 19.03 2.50
C GLY A 137 -4.54 18.50 1.29
N PHE A 138 -4.29 17.20 1.23
CA PHE A 138 -3.56 16.59 0.11
C PHE A 138 -4.42 16.46 -1.16
N ILE A 139 -5.74 16.52 -1.01
CA ILE A 139 -6.66 16.39 -2.14
C ILE A 139 -6.45 17.45 -3.22
N ASP A 140 -6.04 18.66 -2.82
CA ASP A 140 -5.79 19.79 -3.73
C ASP A 140 -4.39 19.74 -4.37
N LEU A 141 -3.53 18.85 -3.92
CA LEU A 141 -2.15 18.72 -4.42
C LEU A 141 -2.02 17.72 -5.56
N PHE A 142 -2.90 16.73 -5.60
CA PHE A 142 -2.90 15.64 -6.58
C PHE A 142 -4.02 15.79 -7.60
N ASP A 143 -3.75 15.38 -8.82
CA ASP A 143 -4.80 15.16 -9.82
C ASP A 143 -5.47 13.81 -9.51
N ILE A 144 -6.78 13.81 -9.23
CA ILE A 144 -7.54 12.62 -8.85
C ILE A 144 -8.54 12.29 -9.97
N GLU A 145 -8.49 11.05 -10.45
CA GLU A 145 -9.40 10.47 -11.44
C GLU A 145 -10.18 9.28 -10.90
#